data_92875cb7904fdbb11ff64d351715f507
#
_entry.id   92875cb7904fdbb11ff64d351715f507
#
_cell.length_a   1.000
_cell.length_b   1.000
_cell.length_c   1.000
_cell.angle_alpha   90.00
_cell.angle_beta   90.00
_cell.angle_gamma   90.00
#
_symmetry.space_group_name_H-M   'P 1'
#
loop_
_entity.id
_entity.type
_entity.pdbx_description
1 polymer ?
#
loop_
_entity_poly.entity_id
_entity_poly.type
_entity_poly.pdbx_seq_one_letter_code
_entity_poly.pdbx_strand_id
1 'polypeptide(L)'
;ELDGNGIPPDFFSDIHVRRGFNYCFDFQAMIDEALNGEGIQAQGPIIQGMMGYLEREDPMYSYDPAKCEEELKQAWDGQVWENGFYFQMAYNTGNDTRRLSSEILKAGLESINPNFQVAVVSMPWPVLLSTRRQGKLPIYVGGWLEDFHDPHNWVHPFLHSQGAYGRVTNLPDDLASEFDALIEEAASYTAVDQRRPIYEEIQRKAQEEAVNIWLYQNISRHHFQTWIEDWYFNPAYSQGSYSYVYAWLKEAP
;
A
#
# COMPACT_ATOMS: atom_id res chain seq x y z
N GLU A 1 12.68 -17.17 -15.91
CA GLU A 1 13.21 -18.31 -15.14
C GLU A 1 13.63 -17.80 -13.76
N LEU A 2 13.37 -18.60 -12.73
CA LEU A 2 13.87 -18.35 -11.37
C LEU A 2 15.26 -18.99 -11.25
N ASP A 3 16.29 -18.23 -11.58
CA ASP A 3 17.69 -18.67 -11.60
C ASP A 3 18.59 -17.88 -10.62
N GLY A 4 17.97 -17.09 -9.73
CA GLY A 4 18.65 -16.23 -8.77
C GLY A 4 19.12 -14.88 -9.33
N ASN A 5 19.07 -14.66 -10.65
CA ASN A 5 19.56 -13.43 -11.28
C ASN A 5 18.46 -12.42 -11.65
N GLY A 6 17.21 -12.81 -11.44
CA GLY A 6 16.04 -11.97 -11.75
C GLY A 6 14.76 -12.57 -11.20
N ILE A 7 13.64 -12.08 -11.71
CA ILE A 7 12.29 -12.62 -11.47
C ILE A 7 11.51 -12.69 -12.78
N PRO A 8 10.65 -13.71 -12.98
CA PRO A 8 9.77 -13.77 -14.14
C PRO A 8 8.69 -12.67 -14.05
N PRO A 9 8.08 -12.29 -15.20
CA PRO A 9 7.07 -11.21 -15.23
C PRO A 9 5.84 -11.46 -14.34
N ASP A 10 5.51 -12.72 -14.09
CA ASP A 10 4.40 -13.21 -13.29
C ASP A 10 4.81 -13.67 -11.89
N PHE A 11 5.99 -13.30 -11.41
CA PHE A 11 6.53 -13.67 -10.10
C PHE A 11 5.53 -13.44 -8.94
N PHE A 12 4.85 -12.30 -8.96
CA PHE A 12 3.86 -11.94 -7.95
C PHE A 12 2.45 -12.49 -8.22
N SER A 13 2.25 -13.32 -9.27
CA SER A 13 0.99 -14.04 -9.43
C SER A 13 0.82 -15.14 -8.37
N ASP A 14 1.91 -15.69 -7.87
CA ASP A 14 1.90 -16.67 -6.79
C ASP A 14 1.54 -15.99 -5.45
N ILE A 15 0.52 -16.53 -4.79
CA ILE A 15 0.03 -16.00 -3.51
C ILE A 15 1.04 -16.17 -2.38
N HIS A 16 1.85 -17.22 -2.40
CA HIS A 16 2.88 -17.47 -1.40
C HIS A 16 3.99 -16.43 -1.46
N VAL A 17 4.33 -15.93 -2.67
CA VAL A 17 5.24 -14.78 -2.82
C VAL A 17 4.62 -13.55 -2.14
N ARG A 18 3.37 -13.21 -2.46
CA ARG A 18 2.72 -12.02 -1.91
C ARG A 18 2.56 -12.07 -0.39
N ARG A 19 2.18 -13.22 0.15
CA ARG A 19 2.06 -13.44 1.62
C ARG A 19 3.41 -13.40 2.30
N GLY A 20 4.40 -14.08 1.74
CA GLY A 20 5.77 -14.07 2.26
C GLY A 20 6.31 -12.65 2.38
N PHE A 21 6.16 -11.85 1.34
CA PHE A 21 6.59 -10.44 1.35
C PHE A 21 5.85 -9.59 2.41
N ASN A 22 4.57 -9.85 2.65
CA ASN A 22 3.82 -9.21 3.72
C ASN A 22 4.34 -9.60 5.12
N TYR A 23 4.66 -10.88 5.36
CA TYR A 23 5.23 -11.32 6.64
C TYR A 23 6.69 -10.89 6.84
N CYS A 24 7.43 -10.65 5.77
CA CYS A 24 8.81 -10.15 5.84
C CYS A 24 8.91 -8.64 6.10
N PHE A 25 7.82 -7.88 6.06
CA PHE A 25 7.83 -6.44 6.29
C PHE A 25 7.63 -6.11 7.77
N ASP A 26 8.59 -5.38 8.36
CA ASP A 26 8.48 -4.90 9.74
C ASP A 26 7.66 -3.59 9.79
N PHE A 27 6.35 -3.76 10.02
CA PHE A 27 5.41 -2.64 10.12
C PHE A 27 5.67 -1.75 11.34
N GLN A 28 6.16 -2.34 12.45
CA GLN A 28 6.45 -1.55 13.65
C GLN A 28 7.69 -0.68 13.45
N ALA A 29 8.74 -1.23 12.86
CA ALA A 29 9.93 -0.45 12.49
C ALA A 29 9.56 0.69 11.51
N MET A 30 8.65 0.43 10.56
CA MET A 30 8.14 1.47 9.67
C MET A 30 7.48 2.62 10.42
N ILE A 31 6.62 2.32 11.41
CA ILE A 31 5.93 3.34 12.21
C ILE A 31 6.92 4.10 13.09
N ASP A 32 7.82 3.40 13.77
CA ASP A 32 8.73 3.99 14.75
C ASP A 32 9.84 4.81 14.08
N GLU A 33 10.48 4.27 13.05
CA GLU A 33 11.67 4.88 12.44
C GLU A 33 11.35 5.85 11.30
N ALA A 34 10.39 5.49 10.43
CA ALA A 34 10.06 6.31 9.27
C ALA A 34 8.98 7.35 9.54
N LEU A 35 8.08 7.10 10.50
CA LEU A 35 6.97 7.98 10.84
C LEU A 35 7.09 8.61 12.23
N ASN A 36 8.15 8.31 12.99
CA ASN A 36 8.36 8.79 14.37
C ASN A 36 7.14 8.52 15.29
N GLY A 37 6.48 7.38 15.13
CA GLY A 37 5.25 7.01 15.84
C GLY A 37 3.98 7.70 15.34
N GLU A 38 4.04 8.50 14.27
CA GLU A 38 2.89 9.24 13.75
C GLU A 38 2.21 8.53 12.58
N GLY A 39 1.85 7.28 12.81
CA GLY A 39 1.14 6.45 11.86
C GLY A 39 0.54 5.23 12.52
N ILE A 40 -0.34 4.58 11.78
CA ILE A 40 -0.88 3.26 12.10
C ILE A 40 -0.63 2.33 10.92
N GLN A 41 -0.49 1.04 11.19
CA GLN A 41 -0.44 0.05 10.11
C GLN A 41 -1.73 0.09 9.30
N ALA A 42 -1.63 0.25 8.00
CA ALA A 42 -2.78 0.11 7.12
C ALA A 42 -3.17 -1.37 6.99
N GLN A 43 -4.48 -1.64 7.01
CA GLN A 43 -5.01 -3.00 6.94
C GLN A 43 -5.71 -3.29 5.61
N GLY A 44 -5.37 -2.55 4.57
CA GLY A 44 -5.97 -2.70 3.25
C GLY A 44 -6.09 -1.35 2.52
N PRO A 45 -6.81 -1.32 1.39
CA PRO A 45 -6.98 -0.09 0.63
C PRO A 45 -7.83 0.97 1.33
N ILE A 46 -8.83 0.57 2.13
CA ILE A 46 -9.75 1.50 2.80
C ILE A 46 -9.14 1.94 4.13
N ILE A 47 -9.11 3.24 4.37
CA ILE A 47 -8.51 3.85 5.56
C ILE A 47 -9.41 3.71 6.79
N GLN A 48 -8.81 3.71 7.97
CA GLN A 48 -9.52 3.64 9.25
C GLN A 48 -10.51 4.81 9.39
N GLY A 49 -11.70 4.48 9.87
CA GLY A 49 -12.79 5.44 10.05
C GLY A 49 -13.69 5.64 8.82
N MET A 50 -13.33 5.07 7.67
CA MET A 50 -14.13 5.13 6.45
C MET A 50 -15.12 3.95 6.35
N MET A 51 -16.24 4.16 5.65
CA MET A 51 -17.19 3.09 5.36
C MET A 51 -16.50 1.90 4.65
N GLY A 52 -16.76 0.69 5.12
CA GLY A 52 -16.15 -0.52 4.56
C GLY A 52 -14.78 -0.88 5.15
N TYR A 53 -14.22 -0.04 6.04
CA TYR A 53 -13.05 -0.43 6.81
C TYR A 53 -13.40 -1.58 7.76
N LEU A 54 -12.61 -2.65 7.72
CA LEU A 54 -12.74 -3.78 8.65
C LEU A 54 -11.83 -3.54 9.85
N GLU A 55 -12.45 -3.22 10.98
CA GLU A 55 -11.73 -3.08 12.22
C GLU A 55 -11.32 -4.46 12.74
N ARG A 56 -10.03 -4.65 12.99
CA ARG A 56 -9.47 -5.87 13.56
C ARG A 56 -8.61 -5.49 14.75
N GLU A 57 -8.69 -6.28 15.82
CA GLU A 57 -7.82 -6.12 16.97
C GLU A 57 -6.36 -6.37 16.59
N ASP A 58 -6.12 -7.43 15.82
CA ASP A 58 -4.82 -7.75 15.26
C ASP A 58 -4.83 -7.61 13.72
N PRO A 59 -3.81 -7.01 13.12
CA PRO A 59 -3.67 -6.97 11.67
C PRO A 59 -3.48 -8.38 11.10
N MET A 60 -3.96 -8.60 9.86
CA MET A 60 -3.80 -9.90 9.19
C MET A 60 -2.33 -10.26 8.97
N TYR A 61 -1.51 -9.27 8.67
CA TYR A 61 -0.06 -9.43 8.51
C TYR A 61 0.67 -8.61 9.55
N SER A 62 1.64 -9.25 10.20
CA SER A 62 2.62 -8.63 11.08
C SER A 62 3.99 -9.16 10.72
N TYR A 63 5.06 -8.51 11.15
CA TYR A 63 6.40 -9.01 10.93
C TYR A 63 6.58 -10.37 11.61
N ASP A 64 6.75 -11.40 10.79
CA ASP A 64 6.93 -12.78 11.24
C ASP A 64 7.90 -13.50 10.29
N PRO A 65 9.22 -13.46 10.57
CA PRO A 65 10.22 -14.11 9.72
C PRO A 65 9.99 -15.61 9.53
N ALA A 66 9.39 -16.30 10.51
CA ALA A 66 9.12 -17.73 10.39
C ALA A 66 7.98 -18.01 9.39
N LYS A 67 6.91 -17.22 9.41
CA LYS A 67 5.86 -17.31 8.40
C LYS A 67 6.33 -16.83 7.02
N CYS A 68 7.16 -15.79 6.98
CA CYS A 68 7.78 -15.35 5.73
C CYS A 68 8.58 -16.50 5.08
N GLU A 69 9.41 -17.20 5.86
CA GLU A 69 10.16 -18.37 5.41
C GLU A 69 9.23 -19.49 4.95
N GLU A 70 8.18 -19.81 5.74
CA GLU A 70 7.20 -20.84 5.40
C GLU A 70 6.51 -20.58 4.06
N GLU A 71 6.03 -19.39 3.82
CA GLU A 71 5.37 -18.99 2.59
C GLU A 71 6.35 -19.01 1.41
N LEU A 72 7.54 -18.44 1.54
CA LEU A 72 8.51 -18.41 0.44
C LEU A 72 9.11 -19.78 0.11
N LYS A 73 9.06 -20.76 1.03
CA LYS A 73 9.38 -22.16 0.73
C LYS A 73 8.32 -22.87 -0.10
N GLN A 74 7.09 -22.39 -0.09
CA GLN A 74 6.00 -22.92 -0.92
C GLN A 74 5.92 -22.24 -2.28
N ALA A 75 6.41 -21.00 -2.36
CA ALA A 75 6.33 -20.17 -3.55
C ALA A 75 6.99 -20.83 -4.76
N TRP A 76 6.25 -20.86 -5.90
CA TRP A 76 6.71 -21.48 -7.15
C TRP A 76 7.19 -22.93 -6.96
N ASP A 77 6.42 -23.73 -6.24
CA ASP A 77 6.76 -25.11 -5.92
C ASP A 77 8.17 -25.27 -5.27
N GLY A 78 8.58 -24.30 -4.45
CA GLY A 78 9.85 -24.26 -3.74
C GLY A 78 11.02 -23.60 -4.50
N GLN A 79 10.84 -23.30 -5.78
CA GLN A 79 11.91 -22.73 -6.61
C GLN A 79 12.40 -21.36 -6.12
N VAL A 80 11.51 -20.54 -5.52
CA VAL A 80 11.89 -19.25 -4.94
C VAL A 80 12.90 -19.45 -3.82
N TRP A 81 12.67 -20.42 -2.95
CA TRP A 81 13.56 -20.69 -1.83
C TRP A 81 14.90 -21.27 -2.25
N GLU A 82 14.87 -22.20 -3.20
CA GLU A 82 16.07 -22.93 -3.66
C GLU A 82 16.99 -22.04 -4.48
N ASN A 83 16.44 -21.31 -5.45
CA ASN A 83 17.21 -20.55 -6.42
C ASN A 83 17.45 -19.09 -6.00
N GLY A 84 16.56 -18.54 -5.15
CA GLY A 84 16.58 -17.13 -4.82
C GLY A 84 16.05 -16.23 -5.91
N PHE A 85 16.24 -14.93 -5.74
CA PHE A 85 15.84 -13.90 -6.70
C PHE A 85 16.70 -12.64 -6.58
N TYR A 86 16.70 -11.86 -7.66
CA TYR A 86 17.18 -10.49 -7.68
C TYR A 86 16.14 -9.58 -8.31
N PHE A 87 15.83 -8.43 -7.68
CA PHE A 87 15.05 -7.37 -8.30
C PHE A 87 15.40 -5.99 -7.75
N GLN A 88 14.96 -4.95 -8.49
CA GLN A 88 15.09 -3.57 -8.07
C GLN A 88 13.75 -3.07 -7.52
N MET A 89 13.79 -2.48 -6.32
CA MET A 89 12.66 -1.81 -5.68
C MET A 89 12.85 -0.30 -5.77
N ALA A 90 11.89 0.38 -6.39
CA ALA A 90 12.01 1.80 -6.70
C ALA A 90 11.22 2.70 -5.75
N TYR A 91 11.82 3.84 -5.41
CA TYR A 91 11.15 4.94 -4.70
C TYR A 91 11.48 6.29 -5.35
N ASN A 92 10.70 7.34 -5.08
CA ASN A 92 11.01 8.67 -5.63
C ASN A 92 12.09 9.38 -4.84
N THR A 93 13.05 9.94 -5.56
CA THR A 93 14.17 10.72 -5.01
C THR A 93 13.68 11.80 -4.05
N GLY A 94 14.34 11.91 -2.89
CA GLY A 94 14.03 12.89 -1.86
C GLY A 94 12.89 12.49 -0.90
N ASN A 95 12.36 11.27 -1.01
CA ASN A 95 11.35 10.75 -0.09
C ASN A 95 11.97 9.72 0.84
N ASP A 96 12.40 10.17 2.02
CA ASP A 96 13.07 9.31 3.01
C ASP A 96 12.13 8.24 3.60
N THR A 97 10.86 8.55 3.80
CA THR A 97 9.87 7.59 4.28
C THR A 97 9.75 6.40 3.33
N ARG A 98 9.68 6.65 2.02
CA ARG A 98 9.63 5.59 1.01
C ARG A 98 10.94 4.84 0.86
N ARG A 99 12.07 5.52 1.04
CA ARG A 99 13.39 4.89 1.09
C ARG A 99 13.46 3.90 2.24
N LEU A 100 13.11 4.34 3.45
CA LEU A 100 13.11 3.49 4.65
C LEU A 100 12.15 2.30 4.50
N SER A 101 10.95 2.49 3.95
CA SER A 101 10.04 1.37 3.64
C SER A 101 10.71 0.33 2.74
N SER A 102 11.45 0.79 1.73
CA SER A 102 12.16 -0.12 0.82
C SER A 102 13.29 -0.89 1.51
N GLU A 103 14.05 -0.20 2.37
CA GLU A 103 15.15 -0.82 3.13
C GLU A 103 14.64 -1.81 4.18
N ILE A 104 13.49 -1.54 4.81
CA ILE A 104 12.85 -2.47 5.76
C ILE A 104 12.46 -3.78 5.06
N LEU A 105 11.79 -3.71 3.91
CA LEU A 105 11.43 -4.92 3.17
C LEU A 105 12.66 -5.68 2.69
N LYS A 106 13.66 -4.97 2.16
CA LYS A 106 14.96 -5.54 1.77
C LYS A 106 15.59 -6.30 2.92
N ALA A 107 15.73 -5.65 4.09
CA ALA A 107 16.33 -6.26 5.28
C ALA A 107 15.56 -7.50 5.74
N GLY A 108 14.23 -7.47 5.74
CA GLY A 108 13.40 -8.62 6.07
C GLY A 108 13.64 -9.80 5.15
N LEU A 109 13.61 -9.59 3.84
CA LEU A 109 13.82 -10.65 2.85
C LEU A 109 15.24 -11.22 2.88
N GLU A 110 16.26 -10.36 2.87
CA GLU A 110 17.66 -10.79 2.84
C GLU A 110 18.11 -11.46 4.16
N SER A 111 17.40 -11.22 5.27
CA SER A 111 17.71 -11.84 6.57
C SER A 111 17.39 -13.32 6.64
N ILE A 112 16.41 -13.81 5.84
CA ILE A 112 15.93 -15.19 5.93
C ILE A 112 16.58 -16.13 4.91
N ASN A 113 17.08 -15.59 3.79
CA ASN A 113 17.77 -16.41 2.78
C ASN A 113 18.85 -15.58 2.07
N PRO A 114 20.12 -15.99 2.08
CA PRO A 114 21.21 -15.25 1.44
C PRO A 114 21.11 -15.18 -0.09
N ASN A 115 20.26 -16.00 -0.71
CA ASN A 115 20.00 -15.96 -2.14
C ASN A 115 18.94 -14.90 -2.52
N PHE A 116 18.32 -14.25 -1.56
CA PHE A 116 17.38 -13.17 -1.82
C PHE A 116 18.14 -11.84 -1.88
N GLN A 117 18.02 -11.14 -3.00
CA GLN A 117 18.74 -9.91 -3.25
C GLN A 117 17.81 -8.82 -3.75
N VAL A 118 17.78 -7.69 -3.04
CA VAL A 118 16.95 -6.53 -3.37
C VAL A 118 17.82 -5.29 -3.50
N ALA A 119 17.80 -4.65 -4.65
CA ALA A 119 18.46 -3.36 -4.85
C ALA A 119 17.45 -2.22 -4.68
N VAL A 120 17.64 -1.39 -3.66
CA VAL A 120 16.81 -0.19 -3.46
C VAL A 120 17.34 0.94 -4.35
N VAL A 121 16.50 1.47 -5.24
CA VAL A 121 16.89 2.48 -6.23
C VAL A 121 16.01 3.71 -6.15
N SER A 122 16.60 4.91 -6.22
CA SER A 122 15.87 6.16 -6.30
C SER A 122 15.65 6.59 -7.74
N MET A 123 14.47 7.12 -8.04
CA MET A 123 14.14 7.68 -9.35
C MET A 123 13.50 9.07 -9.18
N PRO A 124 13.82 10.07 -10.04
CA PRO A 124 13.02 11.29 -10.10
C PRO A 124 11.54 10.97 -10.31
N TRP A 125 10.65 11.71 -9.65
CA TRP A 125 9.20 11.42 -9.68
C TRP A 125 8.61 11.21 -11.08
N PRO A 126 8.89 12.08 -12.10
CA PRO A 126 8.39 11.86 -13.45
C PRO A 126 8.89 10.55 -14.08
N VAL A 127 10.14 10.15 -13.79
CA VAL A 127 10.73 8.90 -14.29
C VAL A 127 10.05 7.70 -13.64
N LEU A 128 9.88 7.72 -12.31
CA LEU A 128 9.19 6.66 -11.57
C LEU A 128 7.77 6.46 -12.12
N LEU A 129 7.01 7.55 -12.31
CA LEU A 129 5.65 7.48 -12.87
C LEU A 129 5.63 6.90 -14.29
N SER A 130 6.56 7.32 -15.14
CA SER A 130 6.68 6.82 -16.52
C SER A 130 7.03 5.34 -16.54
N THR A 131 8.02 4.92 -15.75
CA THR A 131 8.50 3.53 -15.66
C THR A 131 7.41 2.61 -15.10
N ARG A 132 6.69 3.07 -14.06
CA ARG A 132 5.52 2.38 -13.51
C ARG A 132 4.43 2.15 -14.57
N ARG A 133 4.04 3.22 -15.28
CA ARG A 133 2.99 3.13 -16.32
C ARG A 133 3.34 2.17 -17.46
N GLN A 134 4.63 1.93 -17.67
CA GLN A 134 5.14 0.96 -18.64
C GLN A 134 5.22 -0.46 -18.09
N GLY A 135 4.82 -0.71 -16.83
CA GLY A 135 4.92 -2.03 -16.20
C GLY A 135 6.37 -2.52 -15.99
N LYS A 136 7.34 -1.60 -15.85
CA LYS A 136 8.77 -1.94 -15.76
C LYS A 136 9.32 -1.94 -14.33
N LEU A 137 8.47 -1.75 -13.33
CA LEU A 137 8.86 -1.80 -11.92
C LEU A 137 8.24 -3.03 -11.29
N PRO A 138 9.04 -4.02 -10.86
CA PRO A 138 8.52 -5.18 -10.15
C PRO A 138 7.87 -4.79 -8.83
N ILE A 139 8.52 -3.93 -8.06
CA ILE A 139 7.98 -3.31 -6.84
C ILE A 139 8.37 -1.82 -6.80
N TYR A 140 7.48 -1.02 -6.29
CA TYR A 140 7.77 0.38 -5.95
C TYR A 140 6.92 0.83 -4.76
N VAL A 141 7.40 1.81 -4.02
CA VAL A 141 6.63 2.40 -2.93
C VAL A 141 5.80 3.56 -3.46
N GLY A 142 4.51 3.42 -3.36
CA GLY A 142 3.52 4.42 -3.77
C GLY A 142 2.68 4.93 -2.60
N GLY A 143 1.73 5.79 -2.88
CA GLY A 143 0.75 6.28 -1.91
C GLY A 143 -0.38 7.01 -2.62
N TRP A 144 -1.48 7.18 -1.92
CA TRP A 144 -2.66 7.87 -2.39
C TRP A 144 -3.08 8.94 -1.38
N LEU A 145 -3.56 10.04 -1.88
CA LEU A 145 -4.31 11.04 -1.14
C LEU A 145 -5.69 11.10 -1.77
N GLU A 146 -6.72 11.03 -0.96
CA GLU A 146 -8.08 11.03 -1.48
C GLU A 146 -8.44 12.38 -2.13
N ASP A 147 -9.12 12.32 -3.26
CA ASP A 147 -9.69 13.48 -3.92
C ASP A 147 -11.06 13.85 -3.34
N PHE A 148 -11.76 12.84 -2.82
CA PHE A 148 -13.03 12.96 -2.10
C PHE A 148 -13.16 11.82 -1.08
N HIS A 149 -13.86 12.09 0.03
CA HIS A 149 -13.97 11.16 1.14
C HIS A 149 -15.02 10.06 0.88
N ASP A 150 -14.61 9.04 0.14
CA ASP A 150 -15.42 7.86 -0.19
C ASP A 150 -14.51 6.65 -0.42
N PRO A 151 -14.89 5.43 0.02
CA PRO A 151 -14.08 4.23 -0.18
C PRO A 151 -13.80 3.92 -1.66
N HIS A 152 -14.66 4.35 -2.59
CA HIS A 152 -14.41 4.20 -4.02
C HIS A 152 -13.11 4.91 -4.45
N ASN A 153 -12.80 6.06 -3.85
CA ASN A 153 -11.56 6.80 -4.14
C ASN A 153 -10.29 6.08 -3.67
N TRP A 154 -10.43 5.01 -2.90
CA TRP A 154 -9.34 4.16 -2.44
C TRP A 154 -9.30 2.83 -3.20
N VAL A 155 -10.41 2.11 -3.27
CA VAL A 155 -10.42 0.78 -3.89
C VAL A 155 -10.21 0.83 -5.40
N HIS A 156 -10.82 1.80 -6.10
CA HIS A 156 -10.69 1.91 -7.55
C HIS A 156 -9.23 2.18 -7.99
N PRO A 157 -8.50 3.16 -7.44
CA PRO A 157 -7.11 3.37 -7.83
C PRO A 157 -6.20 2.16 -7.62
N PHE A 158 -6.37 1.42 -6.53
CA PHE A 158 -5.46 0.34 -6.17
C PHE A 158 -5.83 -1.02 -6.77
N LEU A 159 -7.12 -1.32 -6.92
CA LEU A 159 -7.59 -2.68 -7.21
C LEU A 159 -8.25 -2.82 -8.57
N HIS A 160 -8.94 -1.78 -9.07
CA HIS A 160 -9.62 -1.86 -10.35
C HIS A 160 -8.64 -1.94 -11.51
N SER A 161 -8.91 -2.79 -12.51
CA SER A 161 -8.03 -3.01 -13.68
C SER A 161 -7.78 -1.73 -14.51
N GLN A 162 -8.63 -0.71 -14.40
CA GLN A 162 -8.45 0.61 -15.00
C GLN A 162 -7.89 1.65 -14.01
N GLY A 163 -7.68 1.26 -12.75
CA GLY A 163 -7.17 2.12 -11.69
C GLY A 163 -5.74 2.60 -11.91
N ALA A 164 -5.35 3.65 -11.20
CA ALA A 164 -4.01 4.23 -11.33
C ALA A 164 -2.88 3.24 -11.00
N TYR A 165 -3.12 2.33 -10.06
CA TYR A 165 -2.21 1.28 -9.63
C TYR A 165 -2.67 -0.10 -10.13
N GLY A 166 -3.96 -0.44 -10.00
CA GLY A 166 -4.52 -1.74 -10.34
C GLY A 166 -4.14 -2.22 -11.75
N ARG A 167 -4.17 -1.32 -12.73
CA ARG A 167 -3.81 -1.63 -14.14
C ARG A 167 -2.36 -2.09 -14.36
N VAL A 168 -1.49 -1.95 -13.36
CA VAL A 168 -0.07 -2.36 -13.44
C VAL A 168 0.33 -3.31 -12.30
N THR A 169 -0.63 -3.73 -11.48
CA THR A 169 -0.38 -4.66 -10.37
C THR A 169 -0.21 -6.10 -10.85
N ASN A 170 -0.63 -6.41 -12.07
CA ASN A 170 -0.48 -7.73 -12.71
C ASN A 170 -1.08 -8.87 -11.86
N LEU A 171 -2.30 -8.66 -11.34
CA LEU A 171 -3.05 -9.70 -10.65
C LEU A 171 -3.50 -10.79 -11.63
N PRO A 172 -3.75 -12.03 -11.16
CA PRO A 172 -4.45 -13.03 -11.95
C PRO A 172 -5.77 -12.48 -12.52
N ASP A 173 -6.07 -12.82 -13.77
CA ASP A 173 -7.20 -12.25 -14.52
C ASP A 173 -8.57 -12.47 -13.84
N ASP A 174 -8.77 -13.62 -13.20
CA ASP A 174 -9.96 -13.95 -12.43
C ASP A 174 -10.11 -13.05 -11.20
N LEU A 175 -9.02 -12.86 -10.46
CA LEU A 175 -8.99 -11.99 -9.29
C LEU A 175 -9.21 -10.51 -9.67
N ALA A 176 -8.57 -10.05 -10.74
CA ALA A 176 -8.76 -8.70 -11.25
C ALA A 176 -10.21 -8.45 -11.67
N SER A 177 -10.82 -9.41 -12.39
CA SER A 177 -12.20 -9.33 -12.82
C SER A 177 -13.20 -9.32 -11.65
N GLU A 178 -12.89 -10.05 -10.58
CA GLU A 178 -13.70 -10.07 -9.38
C GLU A 178 -13.65 -8.72 -8.62
N PHE A 179 -12.48 -8.12 -8.51
CA PHE A 179 -12.36 -6.77 -7.94
C PHE A 179 -13.10 -5.74 -8.79
N ASP A 180 -12.97 -5.79 -10.11
CA ASP A 180 -13.68 -4.88 -11.01
C ASP A 180 -15.19 -4.98 -10.77
N ALA A 181 -15.76 -6.19 -10.77
CA ALA A 181 -17.18 -6.42 -10.54
C ALA A 181 -17.67 -5.88 -9.19
N LEU A 182 -16.94 -6.16 -8.10
CA LEU A 182 -17.29 -5.67 -6.76
C LEU A 182 -17.23 -4.14 -6.66
N ILE A 183 -16.21 -3.52 -7.26
CA ILE A 183 -16.04 -2.06 -7.25
C ILE A 183 -17.14 -1.36 -8.06
N GLU A 184 -17.49 -1.91 -9.24
CA GLU A 184 -18.56 -1.39 -10.08
C GLU A 184 -19.92 -1.58 -9.41
N GLU A 185 -20.17 -2.73 -8.78
CA GLU A 185 -21.37 -2.97 -8.01
C GLU A 185 -21.53 -1.96 -6.87
N ALA A 186 -20.50 -1.78 -6.05
CA ALA A 186 -20.50 -0.81 -4.95
C ALA A 186 -20.77 0.63 -5.43
N ALA A 187 -20.26 1.00 -6.61
CA ALA A 187 -20.46 2.31 -7.21
C ALA A 187 -21.89 2.50 -7.78
N SER A 188 -22.61 1.44 -8.06
CA SER A 188 -23.98 1.50 -8.59
C SER A 188 -25.02 1.88 -7.53
N TYR A 189 -24.72 1.72 -6.25
CA TYR A 189 -25.60 2.06 -5.14
C TYR A 189 -25.27 3.44 -4.55
N THR A 190 -26.30 4.09 -3.98
CA THR A 190 -26.17 5.35 -3.25
C THR A 190 -26.37 5.17 -1.73
N ALA A 191 -27.12 4.15 -1.32
CA ALA A 191 -27.42 3.89 0.08
C ALA A 191 -26.25 3.21 0.80
N VAL A 192 -25.89 3.70 1.98
CA VAL A 192 -24.74 3.22 2.77
C VAL A 192 -24.88 1.75 3.14
N ASP A 193 -26.08 1.31 3.50
CA ASP A 193 -26.39 -0.07 3.90
C ASP A 193 -26.20 -1.08 2.76
N GLN A 194 -26.37 -0.65 1.51
CA GLN A 194 -26.11 -1.46 0.33
C GLN A 194 -24.61 -1.48 -0.03
N ARG A 195 -23.93 -0.35 0.09
CA ARG A 195 -22.52 -0.19 -0.28
C ARG A 195 -21.56 -0.82 0.72
N ARG A 196 -21.83 -0.64 2.01
CA ARG A 196 -20.94 -1.06 3.10
C ARG A 196 -20.50 -2.53 3.01
N PRO A 197 -21.40 -3.51 2.90
CA PRO A 197 -20.99 -4.92 2.86
C PRO A 197 -20.11 -5.26 1.66
N ILE A 198 -20.28 -4.57 0.53
CA ILE A 198 -19.45 -4.78 -0.65
C ILE A 198 -18.04 -4.23 -0.43
N TYR A 199 -17.89 -3.04 0.17
CA TYR A 199 -16.57 -2.50 0.50
C TYR A 199 -15.86 -3.30 1.60
N GLU A 200 -16.58 -3.85 2.56
CA GLU A 200 -16.04 -4.78 3.56
C GLU A 200 -15.51 -6.05 2.89
N GLU A 201 -16.23 -6.58 1.90
CA GLU A 201 -15.79 -7.72 1.10
C GLU A 201 -14.54 -7.40 0.28
N ILE A 202 -14.50 -6.24 -0.41
CA ILE A 202 -13.31 -5.77 -1.14
C ILE A 202 -12.10 -5.66 -0.21
N GLN A 203 -12.29 -5.05 0.97
CA GLN A 203 -11.23 -4.90 1.97
C GLN A 203 -10.71 -6.26 2.46
N ARG A 204 -11.62 -7.18 2.79
CA ARG A 204 -11.28 -8.53 3.25
C ARG A 204 -10.50 -9.29 2.18
N LYS A 205 -11.00 -9.29 0.94
CA LYS A 205 -10.37 -9.98 -0.18
C LYS A 205 -8.98 -9.40 -0.49
N ALA A 206 -8.83 -8.08 -0.50
CA ALA A 206 -7.52 -7.44 -0.72
C ALA A 206 -6.46 -7.83 0.31
N GLN A 207 -6.88 -8.11 1.56
CA GLN A 207 -6.01 -8.63 2.61
C GLN A 207 -5.69 -10.13 2.39
N GLU A 208 -6.72 -10.96 2.19
CA GLU A 208 -6.57 -12.42 2.03
C GLU A 208 -5.70 -12.80 0.84
N GLU A 209 -5.85 -12.05 -0.26
CA GLU A 209 -5.08 -12.20 -1.48
C GLU A 209 -3.71 -11.50 -1.44
N ALA A 210 -3.39 -10.80 -0.37
CA ALA A 210 -2.13 -10.09 -0.18
C ALA A 210 -1.76 -9.21 -1.41
N VAL A 211 -2.73 -8.50 -1.97
CA VAL A 211 -2.59 -7.76 -3.24
C VAL A 211 -1.46 -6.74 -3.19
N ASN A 212 -1.28 -6.10 -2.04
CA ASN A 212 -0.20 -5.16 -1.76
C ASN A 212 0.32 -5.37 -0.33
N ILE A 213 1.49 -4.84 -0.03
CA ILE A 213 1.91 -4.58 1.35
C ILE A 213 1.31 -3.23 1.73
N TRP A 214 0.26 -3.24 2.53
CA TRP A 214 -0.42 -2.03 3.01
C TRP A 214 0.37 -1.45 4.16
N LEU A 215 1.23 -0.46 3.86
CA LEU A 215 2.27 -0.02 4.78
C LEU A 215 1.71 0.73 5.99
N TYR A 216 1.13 1.90 5.75
CA TYR A 216 0.69 2.78 6.83
C TYR A 216 -0.39 3.77 6.39
N GLN A 217 -1.09 4.28 7.39
CA GLN A 217 -1.92 5.47 7.32
C GLN A 217 -1.32 6.52 8.26
N ASN A 218 -1.06 7.72 7.74
CA ASN A 218 -0.53 8.81 8.54
C ASN A 218 -1.53 9.30 9.58
N ILE A 219 -1.03 9.66 10.75
CA ILE A 219 -1.73 10.50 11.73
C ILE A 219 -1.29 11.94 11.48
N SER A 220 -2.18 12.75 10.91
CA SER A 220 -1.89 14.15 10.63
C SER A 220 -2.06 15.00 11.89
N ARG A 221 -1.07 15.84 12.18
CA ARG A 221 -1.14 16.85 13.24
C ARG A 221 -1.00 18.23 12.62
N HIS A 222 -1.87 19.13 13.03
CA HIS A 222 -1.84 20.51 12.60
C HIS A 222 -1.47 21.40 13.78
N HIS A 223 -0.46 22.23 13.58
CA HIS A 223 0.00 23.21 14.59
C HIS A 223 -0.31 24.60 14.09
N PHE A 224 -1.12 25.33 14.87
CA PHE A 224 -1.51 26.68 14.55
C PHE A 224 -1.05 27.65 15.63
N GLN A 225 -0.81 28.89 15.23
CA GLN A 225 -0.60 29.97 16.15
C GLN A 225 -1.92 30.28 16.89
N THR A 226 -1.84 30.74 18.13
CA THR A 226 -2.99 30.96 19.02
C THR A 226 -3.99 32.01 18.52
N TRP A 227 -3.59 32.84 17.55
CA TRP A 227 -4.43 33.85 16.91
C TRP A 227 -5.18 33.37 15.65
N ILE A 228 -5.00 32.09 15.25
CA ILE A 228 -5.76 31.49 14.14
C ILE A 228 -7.03 30.88 14.74
N GLU A 229 -8.17 31.34 14.27
CA GLU A 229 -9.50 30.86 14.68
C GLU A 229 -10.27 30.29 13.49
N ASP A 230 -11.37 29.60 13.79
CA ASP A 230 -12.32 29.03 12.81
C ASP A 230 -11.71 28.02 11.82
N TRP A 231 -10.50 27.49 12.12
CA TRP A 231 -9.98 26.37 11.34
C TRP A 231 -10.70 25.07 11.72
N TYR A 232 -11.08 24.31 10.73
CA TYR A 232 -11.60 22.96 10.91
C TYR A 232 -11.05 22.03 9.84
N PHE A 233 -10.91 20.75 10.18
CA PHE A 233 -10.54 19.73 9.23
C PHE A 233 -11.74 19.42 8.33
N ASN A 234 -11.54 19.49 7.02
CA ASN A 234 -12.55 19.11 6.04
C ASN A 234 -12.04 17.89 5.25
N PRO A 235 -12.59 16.69 5.48
CA PRO A 235 -12.15 15.47 4.80
C PRO A 235 -12.41 15.50 3.29
N ALA A 236 -13.34 16.31 2.80
CA ALA A 236 -13.56 16.48 1.36
C ALA A 236 -12.41 17.25 0.67
N TYR A 237 -11.54 17.88 1.45
CA TYR A 237 -10.37 18.63 0.96
C TYR A 237 -9.12 18.25 1.75
N SER A 238 -8.83 16.96 1.83
CA SER A 238 -7.74 16.40 2.65
C SER A 238 -6.34 16.84 2.22
N GLN A 239 -6.16 17.31 1.01
CA GLN A 239 -4.87 17.73 0.46
C GLN A 239 -4.34 19.09 0.98
N GLY A 240 -4.81 19.53 2.13
CA GLY A 240 -4.18 20.58 2.93
C GLY A 240 -4.33 22.02 2.43
N SER A 241 -4.21 22.29 1.15
CA SER A 241 -4.21 23.66 0.61
C SER A 241 -5.55 24.39 0.74
N TYR A 242 -6.64 23.65 0.72
CA TYR A 242 -7.99 24.23 0.74
C TYR A 242 -8.53 24.46 2.16
N SER A 243 -8.01 23.76 3.15
CA SER A 243 -8.41 23.93 4.55
C SER A 243 -8.09 25.33 5.08
N TYR A 244 -7.07 25.98 4.54
CA TYR A 244 -6.66 27.33 4.95
C TYR A 244 -7.53 28.44 4.40
N VAL A 245 -8.33 28.18 3.38
CA VAL A 245 -9.26 29.18 2.80
C VAL A 245 -10.32 29.61 3.80
N TYR A 246 -10.60 28.77 4.79
CA TYR A 246 -11.63 29.01 5.82
C TYR A 246 -11.06 29.43 7.17
N ALA A 247 -9.74 29.51 7.31
CA ALA A 247 -9.12 29.97 8.55
C ALA A 247 -9.02 31.49 8.56
N TRP A 248 -9.30 32.10 9.72
CA TRP A 248 -9.29 33.54 9.94
C TRP A 248 -8.23 33.94 10.97
N LEU A 249 -7.61 35.12 10.73
CA LEU A 249 -6.75 35.75 11.73
C LEU A 249 -7.62 36.58 12.67
N LYS A 250 -7.53 36.33 13.97
CA LYS A 250 -8.24 37.15 14.99
C LYS A 250 -7.45 38.40 15.30
N GLU A 251 -6.14 38.29 15.50
CA GLU A 251 -5.22 39.41 15.70
C GLU A 251 -3.89 39.07 15.03
N ALA A 252 -3.41 39.97 14.19
CA ALA A 252 -2.04 39.87 13.70
C ALA A 252 -1.10 40.46 14.77
N PRO A 253 0.04 39.81 15.08
CA PRO A 253 1.05 40.38 15.95
C PRO A 253 1.65 41.67 15.38
#